data_8aac90fa48771da53e8ddf93c347e74a
#
_entry.id   8aac90fa48771da53e8ddf93c347e74a
#
_cell.length_a   1.000
_cell.length_b   1.000
_cell.length_c   1.000
_cell.angle_alpha   90.00
_cell.angle_beta   90.00
_cell.angle_gamma   90.00
#
_symmetry.space_group_name_H-M   'P 1'
#
loop_
_entity.id
_entity.type
_entity.pdbx_description
1 polymer ?
#
loop_
_entity_poly.entity_id
_entity_poly.type
_entity_poly.pdbx_seq_one_letter_code
_entity_poly.pdbx_strand_id
1 'polypeptide(L)'
;MINYDPVGPVFISYRRSDGHERAKMLDIFLRAGGLAPWRDLVDLPPGETARRVAETFEKGLSSAVLIVTEEISDSQFIKNNELPKLLAEEGSKNDFQLLVLNTITTAGGTIDLDAPDRLLNQESTALKDLKQYGDTELRQLYRDLLYARLKRLQDIKTTTGPGIGDHEIRIQTQTRPEPDANTQVSGTIKAERQHDLAIRLRQDETVGIPAEVGYVSLQYTLPILVDGLYAHGVSDVTLIGGGHYSLGWALGAALPNTRQNKLKVIDVEGKTWGDPSQEPDGETFQVSLKILGKCDLHHSSDLPQIAVLIRNTKTVDQQAFDNMAYSLPNLIGIYELVIEGEGDVYPSSEGDRLAHQIATKLREVGSGKELHIAWSAATALAPLVGRQVNTLNCVLYELDQNRQQPKRQYRRVIRVAAGFPGGPIAEVFPQTRPLGTEKPLKLINLTPHPVRLYQDDECVHEWPVEGKWVRVNEERNDKPTITHEGIQIPVQLVQEKPLKNLPDIIPGIGYIVSRISAAASDRRDFYFPLGEVRDDQGNILGVERLGQFPERTLDSQRLIDLMHGTNFQPTTE
;
A
#
# COMPACT_ATOMS: atom_id res chain seq x y z
N MET A 1 5.96 33.21 -9.83
CA MET A 1 6.68 32.94 -8.55
C MET A 1 6.00 31.77 -7.86
N ILE A 2 6.77 30.92 -7.18
CA ILE A 2 6.20 29.90 -6.30
C ILE A 2 5.85 30.58 -4.98
N ASN A 3 4.70 30.27 -4.42
CA ASN A 3 4.39 30.66 -3.05
C ASN A 3 4.93 29.57 -2.12
N TYR A 4 5.83 29.91 -1.22
CA TYR A 4 6.34 28.95 -0.24
C TYR A 4 5.31 28.69 0.86
N ASP A 5 4.98 27.41 1.06
CA ASP A 5 4.14 26.94 2.15
C ASP A 5 4.85 25.80 2.90
N PRO A 6 5.31 26.01 4.12
CA PRO A 6 6.14 25.04 4.86
C PRO A 6 5.47 23.68 5.07
N VAL A 7 4.16 23.63 4.97
CA VAL A 7 3.37 22.38 5.08
C VAL A 7 2.63 22.05 3.78
N GLY A 8 2.93 22.76 2.68
CA GLY A 8 2.39 22.52 1.35
C GLY A 8 2.83 21.17 0.77
N PRO A 9 2.29 20.83 -0.40
CA PRO A 9 2.68 19.60 -1.08
C PRO A 9 4.12 19.65 -1.57
N VAL A 10 4.67 18.45 -1.82
CA VAL A 10 5.93 18.23 -2.53
C VAL A 10 5.65 18.16 -4.02
N PHE A 11 6.17 19.08 -4.81
CA PHE A 11 5.99 19.08 -6.26
C PHE A 11 6.92 18.05 -6.91
N ILE A 12 6.38 17.15 -7.76
CA ILE A 12 7.17 16.18 -8.51
C ILE A 12 7.20 16.63 -9.98
N SER A 13 8.37 17.12 -10.42
CA SER A 13 8.65 17.49 -11.82
C SER A 13 9.30 16.31 -12.53
N TYR A 14 8.75 15.89 -13.66
CA TYR A 14 9.24 14.74 -14.43
C TYR A 14 8.80 14.81 -15.89
N ARG A 15 9.56 14.20 -16.79
CA ARG A 15 9.10 13.98 -18.16
C ARG A 15 8.20 12.74 -18.21
N ARG A 16 7.05 12.83 -18.89
CA ARG A 16 6.03 11.76 -18.88
C ARG A 16 6.50 10.48 -19.57
N SER A 17 7.23 10.58 -20.69
CA SER A 17 7.60 9.42 -21.52
C SER A 17 8.48 8.41 -20.80
N ASP A 18 9.45 8.86 -19.99
CA ASP A 18 10.46 8.00 -19.35
C ASP A 18 10.56 8.17 -17.83
N GLY A 19 9.93 9.21 -17.26
CA GLY A 19 9.90 9.50 -15.82
C GLY A 19 8.62 9.07 -15.11
N HIS A 20 7.55 8.70 -15.84
CA HIS A 20 6.20 8.48 -15.28
C HIS A 20 6.18 7.41 -14.18
N GLU A 21 6.78 6.25 -14.41
CA GLU A 21 6.76 5.15 -13.44
C GLU A 21 7.54 5.50 -12.16
N ARG A 22 8.69 6.20 -12.29
CA ARG A 22 9.42 6.69 -11.12
C ARG A 22 8.63 7.72 -10.33
N ALA A 23 7.98 8.65 -11.03
CA ALA A 23 7.11 9.64 -10.41
C ALA A 23 5.91 8.98 -9.69
N LYS A 24 5.34 7.92 -10.27
CA LYS A 24 4.28 7.12 -9.65
C LYS A 24 4.78 6.42 -8.39
N MET A 25 5.94 5.77 -8.44
CA MET A 25 6.51 5.09 -7.27
C MET A 25 6.86 6.09 -6.16
N LEU A 26 7.46 7.22 -6.51
CA LEU A 26 7.75 8.29 -5.56
C LEU A 26 6.47 8.87 -4.93
N ASP A 27 5.41 9.09 -5.72
CA ASP A 27 4.11 9.57 -5.22
C ASP A 27 3.54 8.61 -4.17
N ILE A 28 3.51 7.32 -4.46
CA ILE A 28 3.00 6.30 -3.53
C ILE A 28 3.85 6.25 -2.26
N PHE A 29 5.17 6.30 -2.41
CA PHE A 29 6.11 6.24 -1.31
C PHE A 29 5.98 7.45 -0.36
N LEU A 30 5.91 8.66 -0.91
CA LEU A 30 5.73 9.89 -0.12
C LEU A 30 4.39 9.91 0.62
N ARG A 31 3.30 9.48 -0.03
CA ARG A 31 1.97 9.38 0.60
C ARG A 31 1.96 8.40 1.77
N ALA A 32 2.58 7.25 1.61
CA ALA A 32 2.70 6.27 2.71
C ALA A 32 3.53 6.81 3.87
N GLY A 33 4.47 7.71 3.60
CA GLY A 33 5.30 8.39 4.60
C GLY A 33 4.68 9.66 5.20
N GLY A 34 3.45 10.03 4.82
CA GLY A 34 2.76 11.18 5.39
C GLY A 34 3.03 12.51 4.70
N LEU A 35 3.77 12.52 3.61
CA LEU A 35 3.95 13.71 2.77
C LEU A 35 2.91 13.72 1.64
N ALA A 36 2.38 14.89 1.31
CA ALA A 36 1.42 15.06 0.21
C ALA A 36 2.17 15.45 -1.07
N PRO A 37 2.44 14.53 -2.01
CA PRO A 37 3.00 14.89 -3.29
C PRO A 37 1.94 15.49 -4.22
N TRP A 38 2.40 16.36 -5.11
CA TRP A 38 1.64 16.82 -6.24
C TRP A 38 2.38 16.44 -7.53
N ARG A 39 1.72 15.74 -8.42
CA ARG A 39 2.17 15.46 -9.79
C ARG A 39 1.02 15.57 -10.75
N ASP A 40 1.30 15.87 -11.99
CA ASP A 40 0.28 15.87 -13.03
C ASP A 40 -0.11 14.42 -13.37
N LEU A 41 -1.34 14.03 -12.98
CA LEU A 41 -1.86 12.66 -13.07
C LEU A 41 -2.65 12.39 -14.35
N VAL A 42 -3.00 13.44 -15.13
CA VAL A 42 -3.94 13.32 -16.25
C VAL A 42 -3.24 13.72 -17.55
N ASP A 43 -3.45 12.94 -18.61
CA ASP A 43 -3.12 13.33 -19.98
C ASP A 43 -4.01 14.48 -20.42
N LEU A 44 -3.60 15.68 -20.06
CA LEU A 44 -4.30 16.91 -20.41
C LEU A 44 -3.74 17.49 -21.71
N PRO A 45 -4.58 18.22 -22.48
CA PRO A 45 -4.10 19.02 -23.57
C PRO A 45 -3.00 20.00 -23.13
N PRO A 46 -2.02 20.32 -23.99
CA PRO A 46 -0.82 21.09 -23.60
C PRO A 46 -1.09 22.44 -22.89
N GLY A 47 -2.21 23.10 -23.14
CA GLY A 47 -2.56 24.37 -22.49
C GLY A 47 -3.06 24.25 -21.05
N GLU A 48 -3.66 23.12 -20.67
CA GLU A 48 -4.21 22.94 -19.34
C GLU A 48 -3.14 22.56 -18.31
N THR A 49 -2.10 21.82 -18.69
CA THR A 49 -0.97 21.47 -17.82
C THR A 49 -0.27 22.74 -17.30
N ALA A 50 0.03 23.69 -18.18
CA ALA A 50 0.70 24.93 -17.78
C ALA A 50 -0.13 25.74 -16.76
N ARG A 51 -1.45 25.81 -16.94
CA ARG A 51 -2.35 26.48 -16.01
C ARG A 51 -2.38 25.80 -14.65
N ARG A 52 -2.50 24.49 -14.60
CA ARG A 52 -2.55 23.71 -13.33
C ARG A 52 -1.25 23.79 -12.56
N VAL A 53 -0.11 23.72 -13.24
CA VAL A 53 1.22 23.91 -12.61
C VAL A 53 1.31 25.33 -12.03
N ALA A 54 0.88 26.36 -12.78
CA ALA A 54 0.88 27.73 -12.29
C ALA A 54 -0.03 27.91 -11.06
N GLU A 55 -1.25 27.38 -11.11
CA GLU A 55 -2.19 27.40 -9.98
C GLU A 55 -1.64 26.69 -8.75
N THR A 56 -0.91 25.58 -8.94
CA THR A 56 -0.26 24.83 -7.85
C THR A 56 0.86 25.64 -7.22
N PHE A 57 1.67 26.31 -8.04
CA PHE A 57 2.74 27.20 -7.57
C PHE A 57 2.19 28.41 -6.77
N GLU A 58 1.05 28.94 -7.19
CA GLU A 58 0.37 30.03 -6.48
C GLU A 58 -0.27 29.58 -5.16
N LYS A 59 -0.79 28.35 -5.10
CA LYS A 59 -1.37 27.77 -3.87
C LYS A 59 -0.34 27.50 -2.78
N GLY A 60 0.89 27.20 -3.16
CA GLY A 60 2.02 27.03 -2.27
C GLY A 60 2.58 25.62 -2.25
N LEU A 61 3.91 25.55 -2.22
CA LEU A 61 4.70 24.31 -2.15
C LEU A 61 5.66 24.34 -0.98
N SER A 62 5.92 23.18 -0.38
CA SER A 62 6.94 23.07 0.67
C SER A 62 8.33 22.72 0.11
N SER A 63 8.36 21.98 -0.98
CA SER A 63 9.57 21.47 -1.63
C SER A 63 9.24 20.93 -3.02
N ALA A 64 10.27 20.59 -3.79
CA ALA A 64 10.12 19.93 -5.06
C ALA A 64 11.14 18.80 -5.24
N VAL A 65 10.79 17.81 -6.06
CA VAL A 65 11.68 16.76 -6.54
C VAL A 65 11.69 16.80 -8.06
N LEU A 66 12.86 17.01 -8.65
CA LEU A 66 13.09 16.94 -10.09
C LEU A 66 13.62 15.54 -10.43
N ILE A 67 12.87 14.78 -11.22
CA ILE A 67 13.30 13.46 -11.69
C ILE A 67 14.04 13.62 -13.03
N VAL A 68 15.34 13.35 -13.02
CA VAL A 68 16.21 13.48 -14.19
C VAL A 68 16.39 12.11 -14.83
N THR A 69 15.90 11.98 -16.06
CA THR A 69 16.00 10.80 -16.92
C THR A 69 16.75 11.14 -18.20
N GLU A 70 17.12 10.14 -19.03
CA GLU A 70 17.90 10.37 -20.24
C GLU A 70 17.22 11.33 -21.23
N GLU A 71 15.90 11.20 -21.37
CA GLU A 71 15.14 12.01 -22.32
C GLU A 71 14.63 13.35 -21.74
N ILE A 72 14.95 13.71 -20.49
CA ILE A 72 14.47 14.96 -19.88
C ILE A 72 14.87 16.20 -20.69
N SER A 73 15.97 16.09 -21.45
CA SER A 73 16.47 17.13 -22.36
C SER A 73 15.43 17.58 -23.39
N ASP A 74 14.49 16.74 -23.76
CA ASP A 74 13.46 17.04 -24.77
C ASP A 74 12.25 17.79 -24.18
N SER A 75 12.15 17.88 -22.86
CA SER A 75 11.04 18.59 -22.21
C SER A 75 11.26 20.10 -22.18
N GLN A 76 10.78 20.79 -23.21
CA GLN A 76 10.79 22.27 -23.23
C GLN A 76 9.95 22.89 -22.11
N PHE A 77 8.92 22.19 -21.66
CA PHE A 77 8.07 22.68 -20.58
C PHE A 77 8.83 22.73 -19.25
N ILE A 78 9.55 21.67 -18.90
CA ILE A 78 10.40 21.65 -17.70
C ILE A 78 11.46 22.74 -17.80
N LYS A 79 12.20 22.81 -18.92
CA LYS A 79 13.29 23.77 -19.12
C LYS A 79 12.84 25.23 -18.99
N ASN A 80 11.69 25.56 -19.57
CA ASN A 80 11.28 26.97 -19.74
C ASN A 80 10.28 27.42 -18.69
N ASN A 81 9.51 26.51 -18.04
CA ASN A 81 8.40 26.89 -17.17
C ASN A 81 8.54 26.42 -15.73
N GLU A 82 9.03 25.21 -15.48
CA GLU A 82 9.14 24.67 -14.13
C GLU A 82 10.49 24.97 -13.50
N LEU A 83 11.56 24.52 -14.11
CA LEU A 83 12.92 24.58 -13.57
C LEU A 83 13.37 26.01 -13.20
N PRO A 84 13.17 27.05 -14.03
CA PRO A 84 13.61 28.40 -13.65
C PRO A 84 12.90 28.92 -12.39
N LYS A 85 11.63 28.54 -12.18
CA LYS A 85 10.89 28.93 -10.98
C LYS A 85 11.32 28.15 -9.75
N LEU A 86 11.62 26.84 -9.91
CA LEU A 86 12.11 25.99 -8.84
C LEU A 86 13.47 26.43 -8.35
N LEU A 87 14.39 26.73 -9.26
CA LEU A 87 15.73 27.26 -8.92
C LEU A 87 15.67 28.65 -8.26
N ALA A 88 14.78 29.52 -8.72
CA ALA A 88 14.59 30.83 -8.12
C ALA A 88 14.06 30.73 -6.67
N GLU A 89 13.19 29.75 -6.41
CA GLU A 89 12.65 29.52 -5.07
C GLU A 89 13.68 28.87 -4.15
N GLU A 90 14.44 27.88 -4.62
CA GLU A 90 15.56 27.28 -3.89
C GLU A 90 16.61 28.32 -3.48
N GLY A 91 16.94 29.25 -4.36
CA GLY A 91 17.87 30.36 -4.10
C GLY A 91 17.29 31.46 -3.22
N SER A 92 16.00 31.40 -2.85
CA SER A 92 15.38 32.36 -1.93
C SER A 92 15.83 32.09 -0.49
N LYS A 93 15.62 33.08 0.40
CA LYS A 93 15.99 32.94 1.83
C LYS A 93 15.00 32.11 2.65
N ASN A 94 14.04 31.47 2.02
CA ASN A 94 13.12 30.55 2.69
C ASN A 94 13.71 29.14 2.75
N ASP A 95 13.04 28.24 3.47
CA ASP A 95 13.46 26.84 3.64
C ASP A 95 12.94 25.91 2.53
N PHE A 96 12.59 26.43 1.36
CA PHE A 96 12.21 25.59 0.22
C PHE A 96 13.36 24.70 -0.20
N GLN A 97 13.10 23.45 -0.53
CA GLN A 97 14.12 22.50 -0.97
C GLN A 97 13.77 21.96 -2.35
N LEU A 98 14.70 22.10 -3.29
CA LEU A 98 14.69 21.40 -4.57
C LEU A 98 15.67 20.22 -4.47
N LEU A 99 15.16 19.00 -4.53
CA LEU A 99 15.95 17.77 -4.54
C LEU A 99 15.94 17.16 -5.95
N VAL A 100 16.99 16.45 -6.31
CA VAL A 100 17.11 15.82 -7.63
C VAL A 100 17.14 14.30 -7.46
N LEU A 101 16.17 13.60 -8.08
CA LEU A 101 16.22 12.17 -8.28
C LEU A 101 16.88 11.92 -9.65
N ASN A 102 18.17 11.61 -9.62
CA ASN A 102 19.01 11.48 -10.82
C ASN A 102 19.19 10.00 -11.18
N THR A 103 18.67 9.60 -12.33
CA THR A 103 18.74 8.21 -12.79
C THR A 103 19.95 7.96 -13.70
N ILE A 104 20.72 9.00 -14.00
CA ILE A 104 21.87 8.90 -14.91
C ILE A 104 23.09 8.44 -14.15
N THR A 105 23.74 7.42 -14.65
CA THR A 105 24.95 6.87 -14.05
C THR A 105 26.16 7.01 -14.97
N THR A 106 27.32 7.14 -14.36
CA THR A 106 28.62 7.08 -15.07
C THR A 106 28.87 5.66 -15.56
N ALA A 107 29.86 5.48 -16.43
CA ALA A 107 30.33 4.15 -16.85
C ALA A 107 30.77 3.25 -15.67
N GLY A 108 31.09 3.83 -14.52
CA GLY A 108 31.43 3.11 -13.29
C GLY A 108 30.23 2.77 -12.40
N GLY A 109 28.99 3.04 -12.83
CA GLY A 109 27.75 2.73 -12.08
C GLY A 109 27.42 3.68 -10.92
N THR A 110 28.17 4.77 -10.76
CA THR A 110 27.86 5.84 -9.78
C THR A 110 26.98 6.91 -10.44
N ILE A 111 26.23 7.67 -9.65
CA ILE A 111 25.41 8.77 -10.15
C ILE A 111 26.31 9.80 -10.87
N ASP A 112 25.89 10.20 -12.07
CA ASP A 112 26.55 11.30 -12.81
C ASP A 112 25.99 12.64 -12.34
N LEU A 113 26.68 13.26 -11.39
CA LEU A 113 26.23 14.52 -10.77
C LEU A 113 26.19 15.70 -11.73
N ASP A 114 26.92 15.64 -12.87
CA ASP A 114 26.93 16.68 -13.89
C ASP A 114 25.80 16.50 -14.94
N ALA A 115 25.17 15.34 -14.98
CA ALA A 115 24.14 15.03 -15.96
C ALA A 115 22.91 15.97 -15.90
N PRO A 116 22.37 16.34 -14.73
CA PRO A 116 21.22 17.25 -14.67
C PRO A 116 21.49 18.60 -15.33
N ASP A 117 22.61 19.24 -15.04
CA ASP A 117 22.96 20.54 -15.66
C ASP A 117 23.20 20.38 -17.17
N ARG A 118 23.92 19.34 -17.59
CA ARG A 118 24.18 19.05 -19.01
C ARG A 118 22.90 18.81 -19.81
N LEU A 119 21.96 18.00 -19.29
CA LEU A 119 20.71 17.63 -19.99
C LEU A 119 19.72 18.79 -20.03
N LEU A 120 19.71 19.63 -19.02
CA LEU A 120 18.78 20.75 -18.89
C LEU A 120 19.38 22.09 -19.37
N ASN A 121 20.59 22.06 -19.95
CA ASN A 121 21.30 23.21 -20.51
C ASN A 121 21.47 24.33 -19.47
N GLN A 122 21.84 23.99 -18.26
CA GLN A 122 22.18 24.97 -17.23
C GLN A 122 23.65 25.40 -17.41
N GLU A 123 23.90 26.68 -17.51
CA GLU A 123 25.26 27.26 -17.70
C GLU A 123 26.08 27.27 -16.40
N SER A 124 25.46 27.01 -15.27
CA SER A 124 26.06 26.97 -13.95
C SER A 124 25.89 25.59 -13.31
N THR A 125 26.63 25.31 -12.26
CA THR A 125 26.49 24.10 -11.43
C THR A 125 25.23 24.09 -10.57
N ALA A 126 24.16 24.74 -11.02
CA ALA A 126 22.96 25.00 -10.23
C ALA A 126 22.28 23.71 -9.74
N LEU A 127 22.23 22.66 -10.56
CA LEU A 127 21.64 21.37 -10.17
C LEU A 127 22.69 20.42 -9.58
N LYS A 128 23.95 20.53 -10.01
CA LYS A 128 25.07 19.76 -9.45
C LYS A 128 25.28 20.04 -7.96
N ASP A 129 25.11 21.28 -7.54
CA ASP A 129 25.30 21.71 -6.15
C ASP A 129 24.12 21.34 -5.22
N LEU A 130 23.00 20.87 -5.79
CA LEU A 130 21.86 20.37 -5.04
C LEU A 130 22.09 18.94 -4.56
N LYS A 131 21.28 18.52 -3.56
CA LYS A 131 21.25 17.12 -3.15
C LYS A 131 20.67 16.25 -4.25
N GLN A 132 21.44 15.27 -4.70
CA GLN A 132 21.06 14.31 -5.72
C GLN A 132 20.99 12.90 -5.12
N TYR A 133 20.00 12.14 -5.58
CA TYR A 133 19.72 10.77 -5.13
C TYR A 133 19.53 9.87 -6.34
N GLY A 134 20.06 8.64 -6.29
CA GLY A 134 19.74 7.60 -7.26
C GLY A 134 18.43 6.87 -6.93
N ASP A 135 18.03 6.00 -7.85
CA ASP A 135 16.82 5.18 -7.69
C ASP A 135 16.79 4.37 -6.38
N THR A 136 17.94 3.86 -5.92
CA THR A 136 18.05 3.08 -4.68
C THR A 136 18.04 3.93 -3.39
N GLU A 137 18.07 5.25 -3.53
CA GLU A 137 18.17 6.18 -2.40
C GLU A 137 16.84 6.86 -2.05
N LEU A 138 15.70 6.33 -2.51
CA LEU A 138 14.36 6.87 -2.19
C LEU A 138 14.12 7.06 -0.68
N ARG A 139 14.65 6.17 0.15
CA ARG A 139 14.55 6.26 1.61
C ARG A 139 15.27 7.50 2.15
N GLN A 140 16.45 7.81 1.59
CA GLN A 140 17.22 8.98 1.99
C GLN A 140 16.56 10.27 1.50
N LEU A 141 16.08 10.29 0.27
CA LEU A 141 15.30 11.42 -0.28
C LEU A 141 14.08 11.71 0.59
N TYR A 142 13.29 10.69 0.91
CA TYR A 142 12.13 10.82 1.80
C TYR A 142 12.53 11.35 3.18
N ARG A 143 13.59 10.80 3.77
CA ARG A 143 14.09 11.24 5.07
C ARG A 143 14.39 12.73 5.08
N ASP A 144 15.09 13.23 4.06
CA ASP A 144 15.49 14.63 4.00
C ASP A 144 14.26 15.55 3.84
N LEU A 145 13.27 15.17 3.01
CA LEU A 145 12.00 15.89 2.89
C LEU A 145 11.21 15.90 4.20
N LEU A 146 11.11 14.76 4.86
CA LEU A 146 10.38 14.64 6.12
C LEU A 146 11.03 15.44 7.25
N TYR A 147 12.36 15.33 7.40
CA TYR A 147 13.08 16.03 8.45
C TYR A 147 13.02 17.55 8.27
N ALA A 148 13.12 18.04 7.04
CA ALA A 148 12.90 19.43 6.73
C ALA A 148 11.47 19.87 7.13
N ARG A 149 10.46 19.06 6.81
CA ARG A 149 9.07 19.32 7.20
C ARG A 149 8.91 19.38 8.72
N LEU A 150 9.43 18.40 9.45
CA LEU A 150 9.30 18.34 10.90
C LEU A 150 10.02 19.49 11.59
N LYS A 151 11.22 19.86 11.11
CA LYS A 151 11.95 21.04 11.61
C LYS A 151 11.10 22.31 11.47
N ARG A 152 10.54 22.56 10.30
CA ARG A 152 9.69 23.73 10.05
C ARG A 152 8.46 23.77 10.92
N LEU A 153 7.81 22.61 11.13
CA LEU A 153 6.67 22.49 12.05
C LEU A 153 7.07 22.83 13.48
N GLN A 154 8.26 22.39 13.91
CA GLN A 154 8.83 22.74 15.21
C GLN A 154 9.07 24.25 15.33
N ASP A 155 9.69 24.87 14.32
CA ASP A 155 9.98 26.31 14.31
C ASP A 155 8.69 27.15 14.35
N ILE A 156 7.64 26.76 13.60
CA ILE A 156 6.33 27.43 13.62
C ILE A 156 5.69 27.32 15.00
N LYS A 157 5.65 26.13 15.57
CA LYS A 157 4.97 25.87 16.87
C LYS A 157 5.69 26.54 18.03
N THR A 158 7.02 26.59 18.00
CA THR A 158 7.80 27.31 19.02
C THR A 158 7.61 28.84 18.95
N THR A 159 7.34 29.37 17.76
CA THR A 159 7.15 30.82 17.56
C THR A 159 5.72 31.27 17.89
N THR A 160 4.73 30.42 17.73
CA THR A 160 3.30 30.78 17.83
C THR A 160 2.58 30.20 19.06
N GLY A 161 3.18 29.27 19.82
CA GLY A 161 2.52 28.53 20.89
C GLY A 161 2.85 28.99 22.30
N PRO A 162 2.00 28.73 23.27
CA PRO A 162 2.27 29.01 24.69
C PRO A 162 3.09 27.88 25.32
N GLY A 163 4.41 28.02 25.35
CA GLY A 163 5.25 27.23 26.23
C GLY A 163 6.05 26.10 25.58
N ILE A 164 7.28 25.99 26.08
CA ILE A 164 8.21 24.88 25.83
C ILE A 164 7.63 23.63 26.51
N GLY A 165 7.09 22.67 25.73
CA GLY A 165 6.71 21.38 26.30
C GLY A 165 5.76 20.50 25.49
N ASP A 166 4.83 21.04 24.72
CA ASP A 166 3.82 20.24 24.03
C ASP A 166 3.96 20.34 22.51
N HIS A 167 4.96 19.62 21.96
CA HIS A 167 5.10 19.50 20.51
C HIS A 167 4.23 18.34 20.01
N GLU A 168 2.95 18.62 19.76
CA GLU A 168 2.02 17.69 19.14
C GLU A 168 2.19 17.68 17.63
N ILE A 169 2.22 16.48 17.01
CA ILE A 169 2.08 16.27 15.57
C ILE A 169 0.77 15.55 15.27
N ARG A 170 -0.01 16.11 14.35
CA ARG A 170 -1.27 15.57 13.87
C ARG A 170 -1.07 14.86 12.56
N ILE A 171 -1.40 13.57 12.50
CA ILE A 171 -1.24 12.71 11.33
C ILE A 171 -2.61 12.26 10.85
N GLN A 172 -3.04 12.72 9.69
CA GLN A 172 -4.22 12.18 9.03
C GLN A 172 -3.93 10.78 8.50
N THR A 173 -4.84 9.84 8.74
CA THR A 173 -4.77 8.47 8.18
C THR A 173 -5.94 8.25 7.22
N GLN A 174 -5.63 7.81 6.01
CA GLN A 174 -6.64 7.58 4.98
C GLN A 174 -6.29 6.35 4.14
N THR A 175 -7.23 5.40 4.07
CA THR A 175 -7.11 4.19 3.26
C THR A 175 -8.36 3.92 2.42
N ARG A 176 -9.40 4.74 2.54
CA ARG A 176 -10.64 4.66 1.77
C ARG A 176 -10.73 5.86 0.84
N PRO A 177 -11.35 5.70 -0.35
CA PRO A 177 -11.61 6.84 -1.22
C PRO A 177 -12.43 7.89 -0.48
N GLU A 178 -12.05 9.14 -0.58
CA GLU A 178 -12.94 10.24 -0.21
C GLU A 178 -14.05 10.38 -1.25
N PRO A 179 -15.26 10.76 -0.87
CA PRO A 179 -16.37 10.96 -1.80
C PRO A 179 -16.05 11.93 -2.95
N ASP A 180 -15.11 12.87 -2.72
CA ASP A 180 -14.68 13.91 -3.66
C ASP A 180 -13.16 13.99 -3.81
N ALA A 181 -12.48 12.85 -3.92
CA ALA A 181 -11.00 12.76 -3.94
C ALA A 181 -10.30 13.63 -5.01
N ASN A 182 -11.00 14.05 -6.04
CA ASN A 182 -10.46 14.95 -7.08
C ASN A 182 -10.51 16.43 -6.71
N THR A 183 -11.31 16.83 -5.72
CA THR A 183 -11.55 18.25 -5.38
C THR A 183 -10.67 18.74 -4.23
N GLN A 184 -10.23 17.85 -3.34
CA GLN A 184 -9.60 18.25 -2.08
C GLN A 184 -8.10 18.46 -2.12
N VAL A 185 -7.38 17.97 -3.13
CA VAL A 185 -5.94 18.29 -3.25
C VAL A 185 -5.70 19.75 -3.60
N SER A 186 -6.74 20.46 -4.05
CA SER A 186 -6.57 21.77 -4.66
C SER A 186 -7.18 22.97 -3.96
N GLY A 187 -8.03 22.84 -2.96
CA GLY A 187 -8.87 23.99 -2.61
C GLY A 187 -8.74 24.59 -1.21
N THR A 188 -8.45 23.81 -0.18
CA THR A 188 -8.71 24.26 1.20
C THR A 188 -7.47 24.31 2.09
N ILE A 189 -6.32 24.50 1.50
CA ILE A 189 -5.05 24.32 2.21
C ILE A 189 -4.78 25.38 3.30
N LYS A 190 -5.35 26.55 3.24
CA LYS A 190 -4.97 27.65 4.16
C LYS A 190 -5.89 27.87 5.37
N ALA A 191 -7.14 27.50 5.33
CA ALA A 191 -8.08 27.90 6.38
C ALA A 191 -8.38 26.82 7.43
N GLU A 192 -8.21 25.52 7.11
CA GLU A 192 -8.67 24.43 7.97
C GLU A 192 -7.70 23.24 8.01
N ARG A 193 -6.38 23.47 8.06
CA ARG A 193 -5.46 22.36 8.26
C ARG A 193 -5.62 21.77 9.64
N GLN A 194 -6.29 20.64 9.70
CA GLN A 194 -6.40 19.86 10.93
C GLN A 194 -5.20 18.93 11.16
N HIS A 195 -4.28 18.79 10.18
CA HIS A 195 -3.16 17.84 10.24
C HIS A 195 -1.84 18.42 9.71
N ASP A 196 -0.74 17.93 10.25
CA ASP A 196 0.64 18.28 9.88
C ASP A 196 1.21 17.34 8.81
N LEU A 197 0.83 16.04 8.89
CA LEU A 197 1.19 14.96 7.99
C LEU A 197 -0.08 14.19 7.56
N ALA A 198 -0.03 13.55 6.39
CA ALA A 198 -1.17 12.76 5.87
C ALA A 198 -0.71 11.43 5.27
N ILE A 199 -0.81 10.36 6.03
CA ILE A 199 -0.52 9.00 5.56
C ILE A 199 -1.71 8.50 4.75
N ARG A 200 -1.47 8.22 3.46
CA ARG A 200 -2.50 7.79 2.52
C ARG A 200 -2.06 6.54 1.80
N LEU A 201 -2.77 5.44 2.05
CA LEU A 201 -2.62 4.20 1.29
C LEU A 201 -3.81 4.07 0.35
N ARG A 202 -3.55 3.98 -0.95
CA ARG A 202 -4.64 3.77 -1.91
C ARG A 202 -5.28 2.40 -1.69
N GLN A 203 -6.57 2.36 -1.86
CA GLN A 203 -7.32 1.12 -1.84
C GLN A 203 -7.15 0.40 -3.18
N ASP A 204 -7.01 -0.92 -3.14
CA ASP A 204 -7.20 -1.76 -4.32
C ASP A 204 -8.69 -1.80 -4.64
N GLU A 205 -9.07 -1.31 -5.81
CA GLU A 205 -10.46 -1.17 -6.22
C GLU A 205 -11.16 -2.53 -6.39
N THR A 206 -10.39 -3.60 -6.63
CA THR A 206 -10.93 -4.95 -6.85
C THR A 206 -11.32 -5.63 -5.55
N VAL A 207 -10.56 -5.42 -4.49
CA VAL A 207 -10.77 -6.10 -3.19
C VAL A 207 -11.21 -5.16 -2.06
N GLY A 208 -11.09 -3.87 -2.25
CA GLY A 208 -11.58 -2.87 -1.30
C GLY A 208 -10.76 -2.77 0.00
N ILE A 209 -9.52 -3.24 0.00
CA ILE A 209 -8.53 -3.11 1.08
C ILE A 209 -7.34 -2.28 0.59
N PRO A 210 -6.46 -1.76 1.47
CA PRO A 210 -5.29 -1.00 1.02
C PRO A 210 -4.42 -1.83 0.09
N ALA A 211 -3.99 -1.24 -1.03
CA ALA A 211 -3.14 -1.90 -2.02
C ALA A 211 -1.79 -2.32 -1.41
N GLU A 212 -1.28 -3.47 -1.83
CA GLU A 212 -0.01 -4.04 -1.35
C GLU A 212 1.15 -3.05 -1.43
N VAL A 213 1.28 -2.30 -2.54
CA VAL A 213 2.34 -1.31 -2.73
C VAL A 213 2.31 -0.20 -1.66
N GLY A 214 1.14 0.14 -1.13
CA GLY A 214 0.99 1.07 -0.01
C GLY A 214 1.61 0.51 1.28
N TYR A 215 1.37 -0.76 1.60
CA TYR A 215 2.01 -1.41 2.76
C TYR A 215 3.51 -1.61 2.58
N VAL A 216 3.97 -1.96 1.36
CA VAL A 216 5.40 -2.03 1.05
C VAL A 216 6.05 -0.67 1.28
N SER A 217 5.44 0.41 0.78
CA SER A 217 5.93 1.77 1.03
C SER A 217 5.95 2.12 2.51
N LEU A 218 4.88 1.77 3.25
CA LEU A 218 4.77 2.03 4.68
C LEU A 218 5.85 1.26 5.49
N GLN A 219 6.17 0.03 5.11
CA GLN A 219 7.23 -0.76 5.74
C GLN A 219 8.56 -0.02 5.75
N TYR A 220 8.88 0.68 4.67
CA TYR A 220 10.13 1.44 4.56
C TYR A 220 10.07 2.86 5.13
N THR A 221 8.91 3.52 5.06
CA THR A 221 8.77 4.92 5.48
C THR A 221 8.47 5.06 6.97
N LEU A 222 7.75 4.10 7.57
CA LEU A 222 7.32 4.18 8.96
C LEU A 222 8.48 4.25 9.98
N PRO A 223 9.57 3.47 9.86
CA PRO A 223 10.73 3.63 10.74
C PRO A 223 11.35 5.03 10.67
N ILE A 224 11.47 5.58 9.45
CA ILE A 224 12.03 6.93 9.22
C ILE A 224 11.12 8.00 9.81
N LEU A 225 9.79 7.84 9.69
CA LEU A 225 8.81 8.73 10.29
C LEU A 225 8.98 8.76 11.82
N VAL A 226 9.04 7.59 12.45
CA VAL A 226 9.20 7.48 13.92
C VAL A 226 10.52 8.09 14.39
N ASP A 227 11.62 7.81 13.69
CA ASP A 227 12.93 8.39 14.00
C ASP A 227 12.91 9.92 13.82
N GLY A 228 12.23 10.42 12.78
CA GLY A 228 12.04 11.85 12.56
C GLY A 228 11.24 12.53 13.66
N LEU A 229 10.11 11.95 14.07
CA LEU A 229 9.30 12.46 15.18
C LEU A 229 10.14 12.54 16.47
N TYR A 230 10.89 11.49 16.76
CA TYR A 230 11.75 11.43 17.94
C TYR A 230 12.90 12.46 17.87
N ALA A 231 13.58 12.57 16.71
CA ALA A 231 14.69 13.50 16.51
C ALA A 231 14.28 14.97 16.65
N HIS A 232 13.00 15.29 16.39
CA HIS A 232 12.47 16.66 16.52
C HIS A 232 11.67 16.87 17.81
N GLY A 233 11.84 16.01 18.81
CA GLY A 233 11.27 16.19 20.15
C GLY A 233 9.75 16.16 20.22
N VAL A 234 9.10 15.42 19.31
CA VAL A 234 7.64 15.27 19.32
C VAL A 234 7.22 14.47 20.55
N SER A 235 6.44 15.09 21.43
CA SER A 235 5.94 14.49 22.67
C SER A 235 4.59 13.79 22.45
N ASP A 236 3.74 14.36 21.61
CA ASP A 236 2.38 13.92 21.41
C ASP A 236 2.08 13.66 19.93
N VAL A 237 1.40 12.57 19.64
CA VAL A 237 0.93 12.22 18.29
C VAL A 237 -0.58 12.04 18.33
N THR A 238 -1.27 12.77 17.45
CA THR A 238 -2.72 12.61 17.26
C THR A 238 -2.97 12.07 15.86
N LEU A 239 -3.52 10.86 15.78
CA LEU A 239 -4.00 10.27 14.54
C LEU A 239 -5.41 10.78 14.26
N ILE A 240 -5.68 11.22 13.04
CA ILE A 240 -6.98 11.80 12.65
C ILE A 240 -7.56 11.03 11.48
N GLY A 241 -8.86 10.74 11.55
CA GLY A 241 -9.62 10.14 10.50
C GLY A 241 -9.85 8.65 10.63
N GLY A 242 -10.24 8.02 9.55
CA GLY A 242 -10.60 6.61 9.48
C GLY A 242 -9.84 5.90 8.39
N GLY A 243 -9.34 4.74 8.73
CA GLY A 243 -8.66 3.86 7.80
C GLY A 243 -8.96 2.40 8.13
N HIS A 244 -8.32 1.51 7.41
CA HIS A 244 -8.30 0.11 7.80
C HIS A 244 -7.53 -0.07 9.11
N TYR A 245 -7.98 -0.99 9.93
CA TYR A 245 -7.43 -1.17 11.27
C TYR A 245 -5.94 -1.57 11.26
N SER A 246 -5.51 -2.29 10.22
CA SER A 246 -4.13 -2.74 10.05
C SER A 246 -3.14 -1.58 9.93
N LEU A 247 -3.51 -0.48 9.25
CA LEU A 247 -2.72 0.76 9.24
C LEU A 247 -2.64 1.36 10.65
N GLY A 248 -3.78 1.49 11.33
CA GLY A 248 -3.85 2.01 12.69
C GLY A 248 -3.00 1.19 13.66
N TRP A 249 -3.11 -0.14 13.59
CA TRP A 249 -2.30 -1.06 14.40
C TRP A 249 -0.80 -0.89 14.16
N ALA A 250 -0.37 -0.83 12.89
CA ALA A 250 1.04 -0.63 12.55
C ALA A 250 1.59 0.70 13.09
N LEU A 251 0.82 1.78 12.98
CA LEU A 251 1.18 3.08 13.55
C LEU A 251 1.28 3.03 15.07
N GLY A 252 0.33 2.38 15.74
CA GLY A 252 0.39 2.17 17.18
C GLY A 252 1.61 1.36 17.61
N ALA A 253 1.91 0.27 16.92
CA ALA A 253 3.08 -0.56 17.18
C ALA A 253 4.41 0.18 16.95
N ALA A 254 4.42 1.13 16.02
CA ALA A 254 5.57 2.02 15.77
C ALA A 254 5.79 3.06 16.87
N LEU A 255 4.74 3.41 17.63
CA LEU A 255 4.74 4.41 18.69
C LEU A 255 4.44 3.75 20.07
N PRO A 256 5.30 2.85 20.57
CA PRO A 256 5.02 2.09 21.79
C PRO A 256 5.01 2.99 23.04
N ASN A 257 4.28 2.56 24.07
CA ASN A 257 4.17 3.28 25.35
C ASN A 257 5.53 3.57 26.04
N THR A 258 6.54 2.78 25.74
CA THR A 258 7.89 2.93 26.31
C THR A 258 8.62 4.18 25.84
N ARG A 259 8.16 4.86 24.79
CA ARG A 259 8.78 6.07 24.23
C ARG A 259 8.20 7.39 24.77
N GLN A 260 7.39 7.35 25.81
CA GLN A 260 6.79 8.52 26.49
C GLN A 260 5.88 9.41 25.64
N ASN A 261 5.66 9.10 24.37
CA ASN A 261 4.74 9.88 23.54
C ASN A 261 3.30 9.56 23.92
N LYS A 262 2.46 10.58 24.04
CA LYS A 262 1.01 10.39 24.12
C LYS A 262 0.48 10.10 22.71
N LEU A 263 -0.39 9.13 22.59
CA LEU A 263 -1.07 8.78 21.35
C LEU A 263 -2.57 8.97 21.53
N LYS A 264 -3.14 9.90 20.76
CA LYS A 264 -4.60 10.11 20.69
C LYS A 264 -5.08 9.76 19.29
N VAL A 265 -6.35 9.40 19.19
CA VAL A 265 -7.00 9.13 17.91
C VAL A 265 -8.30 9.94 17.86
N ILE A 266 -8.46 10.74 16.81
CA ILE A 266 -9.72 11.42 16.50
C ILE A 266 -10.37 10.65 15.36
N ASP A 267 -11.51 10.04 15.62
CA ASP A 267 -12.23 9.25 14.64
C ASP A 267 -12.97 10.11 13.59
N VAL A 268 -13.65 9.46 12.65
CA VAL A 268 -14.41 10.14 11.60
C VAL A 268 -15.62 10.94 12.10
N GLU A 269 -16.07 10.67 13.32
CA GLU A 269 -17.14 11.40 13.99
C GLU A 269 -16.61 12.57 14.85
N GLY A 270 -15.27 12.75 14.90
CA GLY A 270 -14.62 13.79 15.70
C GLY A 270 -14.45 13.43 17.18
N LYS A 271 -14.72 12.17 17.56
CA LYS A 271 -14.53 11.70 18.95
C LYS A 271 -13.07 11.40 19.22
N THR A 272 -12.56 11.81 20.37
CA THR A 272 -11.18 11.59 20.80
C THR A 272 -11.07 10.31 21.63
N TRP A 273 -10.15 9.42 21.24
CA TRP A 273 -9.81 8.16 21.90
C TRP A 273 -8.38 8.24 22.44
N GLY A 274 -8.13 7.60 23.59
CA GLY A 274 -6.79 7.59 24.19
C GLY A 274 -6.41 8.89 24.87
N ASP A 275 -7.38 9.68 25.32
CA ASP A 275 -7.13 10.89 26.10
C ASP A 275 -7.27 10.59 27.60
N PRO A 276 -6.15 10.54 28.35
CA PRO A 276 -6.19 10.20 29.77
C PRO A 276 -6.90 11.27 30.64
N SER A 277 -7.20 12.44 30.09
CA SER A 277 -7.95 13.48 30.79
C SER A 277 -9.47 13.30 30.73
N GLN A 278 -9.96 12.39 29.90
CA GLN A 278 -11.38 12.05 29.82
C GLN A 278 -11.70 10.98 30.84
N GLU A 279 -12.53 11.34 31.83
CA GLU A 279 -13.09 10.34 32.75
C GLU A 279 -14.13 9.47 32.01
N PRO A 280 -14.17 8.15 32.28
CA PRO A 280 -15.19 7.28 31.72
C PRO A 280 -16.59 7.74 32.13
N ASP A 281 -17.43 8.09 31.16
CA ASP A 281 -18.81 8.47 31.37
C ASP A 281 -19.68 7.21 31.40
N GLY A 282 -20.16 6.79 32.60
CA GLY A 282 -21.24 5.81 32.72
C GLY A 282 -20.80 4.35 32.74
N GLU A 283 -21.44 3.54 31.94
CA GLU A 283 -21.37 2.08 31.96
C GLU A 283 -20.01 1.52 31.56
N THR A 284 -19.53 0.54 32.33
CA THR A 284 -18.23 -0.10 32.09
C THR A 284 -18.33 -1.19 31.03
N PHE A 285 -17.73 -0.97 29.90
CA PHE A 285 -17.52 -2.03 28.91
C PHE A 285 -16.37 -2.94 29.33
N GLN A 286 -16.48 -4.21 29.05
CA GLN A 286 -15.46 -5.22 29.36
C GLN A 286 -15.11 -6.07 28.15
N VAL A 287 -13.88 -6.59 28.13
CA VAL A 287 -13.42 -7.52 27.09
C VAL A 287 -13.45 -8.94 27.64
N SER A 288 -14.35 -9.76 27.13
CA SER A 288 -14.41 -11.19 27.43
C SER A 288 -13.64 -12.01 26.40
N LEU A 289 -13.00 -13.09 26.85
CA LEU A 289 -12.30 -14.06 26.01
C LEU A 289 -13.15 -15.32 25.89
N LYS A 290 -13.55 -15.67 24.67
CA LYS A 290 -14.26 -16.91 24.37
C LYS A 290 -13.36 -17.85 23.58
N ILE A 291 -13.36 -19.13 23.92
CA ILE A 291 -12.66 -20.19 23.20
C ILE A 291 -13.65 -20.79 22.22
N LEU A 292 -13.43 -20.63 20.93
CA LEU A 292 -14.27 -21.19 19.87
C LEU A 292 -13.84 -22.60 19.47
N GLY A 293 -12.54 -22.88 19.54
CA GLY A 293 -11.98 -24.20 19.20
C GLY A 293 -10.58 -24.39 19.73
N LYS A 294 -10.22 -25.64 19.96
CA LYS A 294 -8.86 -26.09 20.25
C LYS A 294 -8.50 -27.19 19.27
N CYS A 295 -7.30 -27.16 18.74
CA CYS A 295 -6.76 -28.17 17.85
C CYS A 295 -5.54 -28.80 18.52
N ASP A 296 -5.38 -30.10 18.39
CA ASP A 296 -4.19 -30.80 18.90
C ASP A 296 -2.97 -30.41 18.06
N LEU A 297 -1.84 -30.18 18.74
CA LEU A 297 -0.57 -29.88 18.08
C LEU A 297 -0.17 -31.08 17.19
N HIS A 298 -0.15 -30.87 15.89
CA HIS A 298 0.67 -31.70 15.02
C HIS A 298 2.14 -31.29 15.28
N HIS A 299 3.01 -32.28 15.47
CA HIS A 299 4.45 -32.06 15.69
C HIS A 299 5.07 -31.33 14.49
N SER A 300 5.07 -30.01 14.53
CA SER A 300 5.73 -29.13 13.57
C SER A 300 6.85 -28.38 14.29
N SER A 301 7.95 -28.15 13.60
CA SER A 301 9.04 -27.29 14.06
C SER A 301 8.68 -25.80 14.04
N ASP A 302 7.57 -25.46 13.40
CA ASP A 302 7.14 -24.07 13.21
C ASP A 302 6.37 -23.54 14.41
N LEU A 303 6.31 -22.20 14.53
CA LEU A 303 5.59 -21.53 15.61
C LEU A 303 4.11 -21.94 15.61
N PRO A 304 3.57 -22.28 16.79
CA PRO A 304 2.13 -22.51 16.94
C PRO A 304 1.33 -21.26 16.57
N GLN A 305 0.23 -21.46 15.86
CA GLN A 305 -0.64 -20.39 15.36
C GLN A 305 -1.97 -20.38 16.08
N ILE A 306 -2.47 -19.20 16.40
CA ILE A 306 -3.82 -19.00 16.92
C ILE A 306 -4.57 -17.97 16.12
N ALA A 307 -5.85 -18.23 15.86
CA ALA A 307 -6.76 -17.28 15.23
C ALA A 307 -7.54 -16.50 16.31
N VAL A 308 -7.60 -15.19 16.19
CA VAL A 308 -8.31 -14.32 17.13
C VAL A 308 -9.21 -13.35 16.35
N LEU A 309 -10.51 -13.39 16.65
CA LEU A 309 -11.47 -12.40 16.19
C LEU A 309 -11.71 -11.38 17.30
N ILE A 310 -11.46 -10.12 17.04
CA ILE A 310 -11.77 -9.02 17.97
C ILE A 310 -13.01 -8.30 17.45
N ARG A 311 -14.09 -8.29 18.26
CA ARG A 311 -15.36 -7.68 17.84
C ARG A 311 -16.11 -6.98 18.95
N ASN A 312 -16.92 -6.01 18.53
CA ASN A 312 -18.00 -5.43 19.32
C ASN A 312 -19.36 -5.50 18.62
N THR A 313 -19.35 -5.75 17.30
CA THR A 313 -20.56 -5.75 16.47
C THR A 313 -21.23 -7.11 16.48
N LYS A 314 -22.58 -7.10 16.38
CA LYS A 314 -23.39 -8.33 16.24
C LYS A 314 -23.25 -8.95 14.86
N THR A 315 -22.85 -8.17 13.85
CA THR A 315 -22.71 -8.60 12.46
C THR A 315 -21.24 -8.84 12.12
N VAL A 316 -20.81 -10.08 12.26
CA VAL A 316 -19.49 -10.57 11.84
C VAL A 316 -19.70 -11.58 10.72
N ASP A 317 -18.85 -11.57 9.72
CA ASP A 317 -18.82 -12.66 8.73
C ASP A 317 -18.08 -13.86 9.34
N GLN A 318 -18.83 -14.63 10.14
CA GLN A 318 -18.29 -15.78 10.87
C GLN A 318 -17.69 -16.81 9.90
N GLN A 319 -18.35 -17.05 8.75
CA GLN A 319 -17.85 -17.99 7.77
C GLN A 319 -16.50 -17.57 7.17
N ALA A 320 -16.32 -16.27 6.92
CA ALA A 320 -15.04 -15.77 6.44
C ALA A 320 -13.94 -15.93 7.50
N PHE A 321 -14.27 -15.69 8.77
CA PHE A 321 -13.34 -15.90 9.89
C PHE A 321 -12.98 -17.37 10.06
N ASP A 322 -13.96 -18.27 10.06
CA ASP A 322 -13.73 -19.71 10.18
C ASP A 322 -12.86 -20.24 9.04
N ASN A 323 -13.14 -19.82 7.79
CA ASN A 323 -12.33 -20.17 6.64
C ASN A 323 -10.87 -19.71 6.80
N MET A 324 -10.65 -18.49 7.30
CA MET A 324 -9.31 -17.98 7.59
C MET A 324 -8.64 -18.80 8.70
N ALA A 325 -9.31 -19.04 9.81
CA ALA A 325 -8.76 -19.77 10.95
C ALA A 325 -8.35 -21.21 10.57
N TYR A 326 -9.26 -21.95 9.92
CA TYR A 326 -9.00 -23.34 9.52
C TYR A 326 -8.01 -23.48 8.34
N SER A 327 -7.64 -22.38 7.67
CA SER A 327 -6.60 -22.39 6.64
C SER A 327 -5.17 -22.34 7.24
N LEU A 328 -5.03 -22.12 8.54
CA LEU A 328 -3.73 -22.01 9.21
C LEU A 328 -3.10 -23.40 9.40
N PRO A 329 -1.86 -23.62 8.92
CA PRO A 329 -1.24 -24.93 8.93
C PRO A 329 -0.90 -25.45 10.34
N ASN A 330 -0.59 -24.56 11.29
CA ASN A 330 -0.18 -24.88 12.65
C ASN A 330 -1.18 -24.34 13.69
N LEU A 331 -2.46 -24.34 13.34
CA LEU A 331 -3.52 -23.86 14.21
C LEU A 331 -3.66 -24.71 15.46
N ILE A 332 -3.56 -24.08 16.65
CA ILE A 332 -3.77 -24.73 17.95
C ILE A 332 -4.98 -24.21 18.71
N GLY A 333 -5.56 -23.08 18.31
CA GLY A 333 -6.72 -22.53 18.97
C GLY A 333 -7.37 -21.40 18.21
N ILE A 334 -8.69 -21.29 18.38
CA ILE A 334 -9.52 -20.24 17.83
C ILE A 334 -10.19 -19.50 18.97
N TYR A 335 -10.02 -18.20 19.03
CA TYR A 335 -10.47 -17.34 20.11
C TYR A 335 -11.30 -16.17 19.59
N GLU A 336 -12.19 -15.71 20.42
CA GLU A 336 -12.97 -14.50 20.19
C GLU A 336 -12.81 -13.55 21.39
N LEU A 337 -12.43 -12.31 21.13
CA LEU A 337 -12.45 -11.22 22.09
C LEU A 337 -13.68 -10.36 21.81
N VAL A 338 -14.62 -10.37 22.75
CA VAL A 338 -15.87 -9.64 22.62
C VAL A 338 -15.86 -8.45 23.57
N ILE A 339 -16.11 -7.26 23.03
CA ILE A 339 -16.33 -6.06 23.83
C ILE A 339 -17.81 -6.04 24.20
N GLU A 340 -18.12 -6.24 25.48
CA GLU A 340 -19.46 -6.36 26.03
C GLU A 340 -19.74 -5.22 27.00
N GLY A 341 -20.96 -4.65 26.96
CA GLY A 341 -21.44 -3.60 27.87
C GLY A 341 -22.89 -3.25 27.58
N GLU A 342 -23.48 -2.39 28.39
CA GLU A 342 -24.84 -1.88 28.15
C GLU A 342 -24.76 -0.78 27.06
N GLY A 343 -25.37 -1.05 25.92
CA GLY A 343 -25.39 -0.16 24.75
C GLY A 343 -24.75 -0.77 23.49
N ASP A 344 -25.10 -0.20 22.34
CA ASP A 344 -24.60 -0.67 21.04
C ASP A 344 -23.25 -0.04 20.67
N VAL A 345 -22.85 1.04 21.35
CA VAL A 345 -21.61 1.81 21.07
C VAL A 345 -20.93 2.17 22.40
N TYR A 346 -19.69 1.71 22.57
CA TYR A 346 -18.88 2.12 23.70
C TYR A 346 -18.30 3.54 23.50
N PRO A 347 -18.23 4.36 24.55
CA PRO A 347 -17.74 5.73 24.45
C PRO A 347 -16.23 5.78 24.20
N SER A 348 -15.77 6.81 23.51
CA SER A 348 -14.34 7.03 23.22
C SER A 348 -13.48 7.19 24.47
N SER A 349 -14.05 7.67 25.58
CA SER A 349 -13.43 7.76 26.91
C SER A 349 -12.96 6.40 27.47
N GLU A 350 -13.59 5.30 27.05
CA GLU A 350 -13.22 3.94 27.41
C GLU A 350 -12.04 3.37 26.57
N GLY A 351 -11.57 4.11 25.56
CA GLY A 351 -10.63 3.63 24.56
C GLY A 351 -9.34 3.04 25.12
N ASP A 352 -8.66 3.74 26.03
CA ASP A 352 -7.41 3.25 26.63
C ASP A 352 -7.63 2.01 27.49
N ARG A 353 -8.72 1.98 28.27
CA ARG A 353 -9.07 0.86 29.13
C ARG A 353 -9.40 -0.39 28.33
N LEU A 354 -10.21 -0.25 27.28
CA LEU A 354 -10.53 -1.36 26.38
C LEU A 354 -9.30 -1.85 25.63
N ALA A 355 -8.45 -0.94 25.13
CA ALA A 355 -7.20 -1.32 24.48
C ALA A 355 -6.27 -2.10 25.42
N HIS A 356 -6.20 -1.70 26.70
CA HIS A 356 -5.43 -2.40 27.72
C HIS A 356 -5.98 -3.80 27.99
N GLN A 357 -7.30 -3.95 28.10
CA GLN A 357 -7.93 -5.26 28.29
C GLN A 357 -7.70 -6.19 27.09
N ILE A 358 -7.89 -5.68 25.85
CA ILE A 358 -7.61 -6.44 24.63
C ILE A 358 -6.15 -6.89 24.61
N ALA A 359 -5.20 -5.97 24.84
CA ALA A 359 -3.76 -6.29 24.85
C ALA A 359 -3.40 -7.32 25.92
N THR A 360 -4.03 -7.26 27.10
CA THR A 360 -3.82 -8.23 28.18
C THR A 360 -4.30 -9.63 27.75
N LYS A 361 -5.50 -9.72 27.16
CA LYS A 361 -6.03 -10.99 26.66
C LYS A 361 -5.20 -11.56 25.49
N LEU A 362 -4.73 -10.70 24.60
CA LEU A 362 -3.84 -11.13 23.50
C LEU A 362 -2.51 -11.69 24.03
N ARG A 363 -1.92 -11.09 25.10
CA ARG A 363 -0.71 -11.64 25.74
C ARG A 363 -0.97 -12.97 26.44
N GLU A 364 -2.14 -13.11 27.09
CA GLU A 364 -2.57 -14.33 27.77
C GLU A 364 -2.56 -15.54 26.80
N VAL A 365 -3.11 -15.36 25.60
CA VAL A 365 -3.22 -16.46 24.63
C VAL A 365 -2.02 -16.54 23.67
N GLY A 366 -1.34 -15.43 23.39
CA GLY A 366 -0.39 -15.27 22.29
C GLY A 366 1.09 -15.42 22.66
N SER A 367 1.43 -15.56 23.96
CA SER A 367 2.83 -15.68 24.36
C SER A 367 3.50 -16.91 23.72
N GLY A 368 4.61 -16.70 22.99
CA GLY A 368 5.33 -17.75 22.28
C GLY A 368 4.62 -18.33 21.05
N LYS A 369 3.63 -17.62 20.52
CA LYS A 369 2.83 -18.05 19.36
C LYS A 369 2.72 -16.93 18.33
N GLU A 370 2.27 -17.27 17.12
CA GLU A 370 1.86 -16.31 16.10
C GLU A 370 0.34 -16.09 16.16
N LEU A 371 -0.05 -14.83 16.31
CA LEU A 371 -1.45 -14.40 16.38
C LEU A 371 -1.95 -13.99 15.00
N HIS A 372 -3.02 -14.60 14.54
CA HIS A 372 -3.72 -14.25 13.30
C HIS A 372 -4.98 -13.46 13.67
N ILE A 373 -4.93 -12.14 13.45
CA ILE A 373 -5.93 -11.18 13.96
C ILE A 373 -6.91 -10.80 12.85
N ALA A 374 -8.19 -11.05 13.10
CA ALA A 374 -9.32 -10.50 12.38
C ALA A 374 -10.02 -9.44 13.26
N TRP A 375 -10.48 -8.34 12.63
CA TRP A 375 -10.99 -7.18 13.36
C TRP A 375 -12.39 -6.79 12.91
N SER A 376 -13.31 -6.65 13.88
CA SER A 376 -14.67 -6.14 13.68
C SER A 376 -15.10 -5.25 14.84
N ALA A 377 -14.21 -4.33 15.23
CA ALA A 377 -14.42 -3.34 16.29
C ALA A 377 -14.12 -1.92 15.76
N ALA A 378 -14.32 -0.89 16.58
CA ALA A 378 -13.99 0.48 16.18
C ALA A 378 -12.52 0.57 15.75
N THR A 379 -12.28 1.14 14.58
CA THR A 379 -10.92 1.24 14.01
C THR A 379 -10.02 2.16 14.83
N ALA A 380 -10.59 3.12 15.57
CA ALA A 380 -9.87 4.00 16.48
C ALA A 380 -9.19 3.26 17.66
N LEU A 381 -9.66 2.07 18.04
CA LEU A 381 -9.00 1.23 19.04
C LEU A 381 -7.72 0.56 18.53
N ALA A 382 -7.62 0.32 17.22
CA ALA A 382 -6.50 -0.45 16.66
C ALA A 382 -5.12 0.17 16.94
N PRO A 383 -4.91 1.50 16.80
CA PRO A 383 -3.63 2.12 17.20
C PRO A 383 -3.33 1.98 18.69
N LEU A 384 -4.36 2.11 19.55
CA LEU A 384 -4.19 2.01 20.99
C LEU A 384 -3.83 0.58 21.44
N VAL A 385 -4.41 -0.44 20.77
CA VAL A 385 -4.05 -1.86 20.98
C VAL A 385 -2.65 -2.14 20.43
N GLY A 386 -2.37 -1.77 19.17
CA GLY A 386 -1.08 -1.97 18.52
C GLY A 386 0.08 -1.42 19.33
N ARG A 387 -0.10 -0.24 19.94
CA ARG A 387 0.85 0.40 20.86
C ARG A 387 1.22 -0.47 22.06
N GLN A 388 0.30 -1.29 22.54
CA GLN A 388 0.48 -2.08 23.75
C GLN A 388 0.96 -3.51 23.49
N VAL A 389 0.79 -4.04 22.28
CA VAL A 389 1.14 -5.44 21.94
C VAL A 389 2.49 -5.58 21.24
N ASN A 390 3.40 -4.66 21.47
CA ASN A 390 4.74 -4.59 20.85
C ASN A 390 5.67 -5.78 21.19
N THR A 391 5.22 -6.73 22.00
CA THR A 391 5.95 -7.97 22.35
C THR A 391 5.40 -9.22 21.66
N LEU A 392 4.35 -9.08 20.86
CA LEU A 392 3.67 -10.18 20.18
C LEU A 392 3.94 -10.15 18.67
N ASN A 393 3.91 -11.34 18.06
CA ASN A 393 3.92 -11.50 16.62
C ASN A 393 2.49 -11.60 16.11
N CYS A 394 2.04 -10.61 15.36
CA CYS A 394 0.66 -10.50 14.88
C CYS A 394 0.63 -10.44 13.35
N VAL A 395 -0.09 -11.36 12.74
CA VAL A 395 -0.47 -11.30 11.32
C VAL A 395 -1.85 -10.68 11.24
N LEU A 396 -1.97 -9.55 10.55
CA LEU A 396 -3.20 -8.78 10.44
C LEU A 396 -3.93 -9.11 9.15
N TYR A 397 -5.26 -9.24 9.24
CA TYR A 397 -6.14 -9.61 8.14
C TYR A 397 -7.19 -8.54 7.92
N GLU A 398 -7.35 -8.06 6.70
CA GLU A 398 -8.46 -7.20 6.31
C GLU A 398 -9.57 -8.00 5.63
N LEU A 399 -10.81 -7.66 5.92
CA LEU A 399 -11.96 -8.29 5.28
C LEU A 399 -12.14 -7.70 3.88
N ASP A 400 -12.09 -8.57 2.87
CA ASP A 400 -12.36 -8.20 1.49
C ASP A 400 -13.78 -7.61 1.35
N GLN A 401 -13.87 -6.40 0.83
CA GLN A 401 -15.12 -5.67 0.67
C GLN A 401 -15.70 -5.80 -0.75
N ASN A 402 -15.08 -6.61 -1.60
CA ASN A 402 -15.55 -6.80 -2.97
C ASN A 402 -16.95 -7.39 -3.00
N ARG A 403 -17.93 -6.55 -3.33
CA ARG A 403 -19.34 -6.95 -3.44
C ARG A 403 -19.64 -7.86 -4.64
N GLN A 404 -18.70 -7.98 -5.57
CA GLN A 404 -18.83 -8.84 -6.74
C GLN A 404 -18.45 -10.30 -6.45
N GLN A 405 -17.76 -10.57 -5.34
CA GLN A 405 -17.46 -11.93 -4.91
C GLN A 405 -18.62 -12.51 -4.09
N PRO A 406 -19.02 -13.77 -4.34
CA PRO A 406 -20.13 -14.40 -3.62
C PRO A 406 -19.84 -14.65 -2.13
N LYS A 407 -18.56 -14.61 -1.72
CA LYS A 407 -18.12 -14.81 -0.34
C LYS A 407 -17.00 -13.85 0.00
N ARG A 408 -17.16 -13.10 1.08
CA ARG A 408 -16.10 -12.28 1.66
C ARG A 408 -15.01 -13.17 2.22
N GLN A 409 -13.76 -12.67 2.21
CA GLN A 409 -12.60 -13.38 2.73
C GLN A 409 -11.75 -12.43 3.56
N TYR A 410 -11.15 -12.95 4.62
CA TYR A 410 -10.06 -12.27 5.31
C TYR A 410 -8.75 -12.50 4.57
N ARG A 411 -8.10 -11.41 4.14
CA ARG A 411 -6.81 -11.45 3.44
C ARG A 411 -5.69 -11.01 4.37
N ARG A 412 -4.61 -11.77 4.41
CA ARG A 412 -3.38 -11.37 5.11
C ARG A 412 -2.83 -10.10 4.46
N VAL A 413 -2.51 -9.10 5.26
CA VAL A 413 -1.95 -7.85 4.72
C VAL A 413 -0.55 -7.58 5.24
N ILE A 414 -0.33 -7.60 6.55
CA ILE A 414 0.99 -7.37 7.15
C ILE A 414 1.22 -8.27 8.34
N ARG A 415 2.51 -8.55 8.61
CA ARG A 415 2.99 -9.07 9.88
C ARG A 415 3.63 -7.95 10.67
N VAL A 416 3.13 -7.74 11.88
CA VAL A 416 3.73 -6.84 12.87
C VAL A 416 4.48 -7.69 13.88
N ALA A 417 5.79 -7.49 14.00
CA ALA A 417 6.65 -8.30 14.87
C ALA A 417 7.43 -7.44 15.85
N ALA A 418 7.48 -7.93 17.08
CA ALA A 418 8.23 -7.30 18.15
C ALA A 418 9.74 -7.30 17.86
N GLY A 419 10.39 -6.15 18.08
CA GLY A 419 11.84 -6.03 18.01
C GLY A 419 12.45 -6.27 16.62
N PHE A 420 11.66 -6.24 15.56
CA PHE A 420 12.18 -6.35 14.21
C PHE A 420 13.06 -5.13 13.86
N PRO A 421 14.32 -5.31 13.44
CA PRO A 421 15.25 -4.18 13.24
C PRO A 421 14.82 -3.17 12.16
N GLY A 422 14.00 -3.60 11.21
CA GLY A 422 13.47 -2.76 10.11
C GLY A 422 12.22 -1.96 10.48
N GLY A 423 11.76 -2.03 11.74
CA GLY A 423 10.52 -1.37 12.19
C GLY A 423 9.41 -2.37 12.53
N PRO A 424 8.20 -1.91 12.85
CA PRO A 424 7.14 -2.81 13.32
C PRO A 424 6.59 -3.75 12.24
N ILE A 425 6.61 -3.35 10.96
CA ILE A 425 6.14 -4.19 9.85
C ILE A 425 7.28 -5.09 9.41
N ALA A 426 7.26 -6.35 9.87
CA ALA A 426 8.28 -7.34 9.52
C ALA A 426 8.08 -7.91 8.10
N GLU A 427 6.82 -8.03 7.66
CA GLU A 427 6.48 -8.61 6.37
C GLU A 427 5.20 -7.96 5.81
N VAL A 428 5.19 -7.75 4.50
CA VAL A 428 4.00 -7.40 3.73
C VAL A 428 3.64 -8.61 2.88
N PHE A 429 2.43 -9.13 3.07
CA PHE A 429 1.98 -10.32 2.34
C PHE A 429 1.53 -9.94 0.93
N PRO A 430 1.89 -10.75 -0.07
CA PRO A 430 1.38 -10.61 -1.43
C PRO A 430 -0.15 -10.67 -1.44
N GLN A 431 -0.79 -9.73 -2.14
CA GLN A 431 -2.25 -9.65 -2.21
C GLN A 431 -2.83 -10.31 -3.46
N THR A 432 -2.01 -10.59 -4.46
CA THR A 432 -2.47 -11.10 -5.74
C THR A 432 -2.71 -12.60 -5.76
N ARG A 433 -2.19 -13.37 -4.79
CA ARG A 433 -2.34 -14.83 -4.80
C ARG A 433 -2.45 -15.46 -3.42
N PRO A 434 -3.56 -16.14 -3.13
CA PRO A 434 -3.61 -17.08 -2.03
C PRO A 434 -2.90 -18.38 -2.41
N LEU A 435 -2.39 -19.01 -1.41
CA LEU A 435 -1.83 -20.33 -1.27
C LEU A 435 -1.92 -21.29 -2.48
N GLY A 436 -0.79 -21.69 -3.01
CA GLY A 436 -0.61 -22.76 -3.98
C GLY A 436 0.80 -23.33 -3.85
N THR A 437 1.09 -24.36 -4.59
CA THR A 437 2.39 -25.04 -4.58
C THR A 437 3.38 -24.29 -5.47
N GLU A 438 4.48 -23.80 -4.90
CA GLU A 438 5.56 -23.13 -5.66
C GLU A 438 6.32 -24.09 -6.58
N LYS A 439 6.40 -25.36 -6.20
CA LYS A 439 7.06 -26.43 -6.97
C LYS A 439 6.14 -27.63 -7.05
N PRO A 440 5.26 -27.71 -8.05
CA PRO A 440 4.37 -28.84 -8.18
C PRO A 440 5.17 -30.12 -8.49
N LEU A 441 4.83 -31.20 -7.79
CA LEU A 441 5.34 -32.54 -8.11
C LEU A 441 4.59 -33.14 -9.31
N LYS A 442 3.35 -32.69 -9.56
CA LYS A 442 2.50 -33.10 -10.67
C LYS A 442 1.78 -31.89 -11.26
N LEU A 443 1.68 -31.82 -12.60
CA LEU A 443 0.85 -30.87 -13.32
C LEU A 443 -0.36 -31.60 -13.92
N ILE A 444 -1.54 -31.00 -13.73
CA ILE A 444 -2.83 -31.50 -14.26
C ILE A 444 -3.36 -30.48 -15.26
N ASN A 445 -3.65 -30.92 -16.48
CA ASN A 445 -4.17 -30.05 -17.52
C ASN A 445 -5.69 -29.92 -17.43
N LEU A 446 -6.15 -28.73 -17.06
CA LEU A 446 -7.56 -28.33 -17.01
C LEU A 446 -7.94 -27.33 -18.12
N THR A 447 -7.24 -27.36 -19.25
CA THR A 447 -7.64 -26.67 -20.49
C THR A 447 -8.49 -27.60 -21.37
N PRO A 448 -9.20 -27.07 -22.37
CA PRO A 448 -10.04 -27.91 -23.24
C PRO A 448 -9.25 -28.76 -24.24
N HIS A 449 -7.95 -28.58 -24.37
CA HIS A 449 -7.09 -29.25 -25.32
C HIS A 449 -5.83 -29.82 -24.67
N PRO A 450 -5.18 -30.85 -25.21
CA PRO A 450 -3.87 -31.29 -24.78
C PRO A 450 -2.85 -30.14 -24.88
N VAL A 451 -1.98 -30.01 -23.89
CA VAL A 451 -0.88 -29.03 -23.91
C VAL A 451 0.42 -29.75 -24.16
N ARG A 452 1.13 -29.39 -25.25
CA ARG A 452 2.39 -29.98 -25.67
C ARG A 452 3.52 -29.00 -25.44
N LEU A 453 4.58 -29.45 -24.81
CA LEU A 453 5.80 -28.67 -24.59
C LEU A 453 6.83 -29.03 -25.67
N TYR A 454 7.32 -28.02 -26.37
CA TYR A 454 8.34 -28.14 -27.39
C TYR A 454 9.66 -27.55 -26.89
N GLN A 455 10.77 -28.24 -27.16
CA GLN A 455 12.13 -27.75 -26.99
C GLN A 455 12.91 -28.15 -28.22
N ASP A 456 13.66 -27.19 -28.81
CA ASP A 456 14.45 -27.41 -30.04
C ASP A 456 13.63 -28.10 -31.15
N ASP A 457 12.41 -27.62 -31.39
CA ASP A 457 11.42 -28.13 -32.36
C ASP A 457 10.90 -29.56 -32.11
N GLU A 458 11.27 -30.20 -31.02
CA GLU A 458 10.77 -31.51 -30.60
C GLU A 458 9.73 -31.41 -29.47
N CYS A 459 8.67 -32.21 -29.58
CA CYS A 459 7.68 -32.34 -28.50
C CYS A 459 8.27 -33.21 -27.37
N VAL A 460 8.67 -32.56 -26.28
CA VAL A 460 9.32 -33.23 -25.14
C VAL A 460 8.32 -33.74 -24.09
N HIS A 461 7.11 -33.15 -24.04
CA HIS A 461 6.08 -33.60 -23.12
C HIS A 461 4.68 -33.23 -23.60
N GLU A 462 3.69 -34.07 -23.25
CA GLU A 462 2.26 -33.78 -23.48
C GLU A 462 1.47 -33.98 -22.20
N TRP A 463 0.71 -32.98 -21.80
CA TRP A 463 -0.30 -33.09 -20.75
C TRP A 463 -1.66 -33.30 -21.39
N PRO A 464 -2.25 -34.52 -21.29
CA PRO A 464 -3.60 -34.76 -21.75
C PRO A 464 -4.61 -33.97 -20.93
N VAL A 465 -5.82 -33.76 -21.46
CA VAL A 465 -6.91 -33.13 -20.72
C VAL A 465 -7.34 -34.02 -19.57
N GLU A 466 -7.29 -33.48 -18.33
CA GLU A 466 -7.71 -34.20 -17.13
C GLU A 466 -8.86 -33.43 -16.43
N GLY A 467 -10.04 -34.02 -16.37
CA GLY A 467 -11.17 -33.46 -15.63
C GLY A 467 -11.93 -32.32 -16.35
N LYS A 468 -12.61 -31.49 -15.55
CA LYS A 468 -13.40 -30.37 -16.08
C LYS A 468 -12.52 -29.14 -16.19
N TRP A 469 -12.54 -28.52 -17.36
CA TRP A 469 -11.77 -27.29 -17.62
C TRP A 469 -12.22 -26.12 -16.75
N VAL A 470 -11.26 -25.36 -16.25
CA VAL A 470 -11.48 -24.10 -15.55
C VAL A 470 -11.76 -23.02 -16.57
N ARG A 471 -12.84 -22.26 -16.39
CA ARG A 471 -13.19 -21.17 -17.30
C ARG A 471 -13.79 -19.97 -16.58
N VAL A 472 -13.53 -18.78 -17.11
CA VAL A 472 -14.23 -17.57 -16.74
C VAL A 472 -15.70 -17.68 -17.20
N ASN A 473 -16.61 -17.36 -16.32
CA ASN A 473 -18.02 -17.25 -16.65
C ASN A 473 -18.31 -15.79 -17.04
N GLU A 474 -18.85 -15.58 -18.22
CA GLU A 474 -19.18 -14.24 -18.73
C GLU A 474 -20.69 -14.05 -18.77
N GLU A 475 -21.16 -12.90 -18.34
CA GLU A 475 -22.52 -12.42 -18.62
C GLU A 475 -22.42 -11.36 -19.70
N ARG A 476 -23.19 -11.54 -20.77
CA ARG A 476 -23.18 -10.68 -21.95
C ARG A 476 -24.51 -9.95 -22.05
N ASN A 477 -24.47 -8.63 -22.03
CA ASN A 477 -25.62 -7.76 -22.17
C ASN A 477 -25.47 -6.90 -23.43
N ASP A 478 -26.48 -6.88 -24.29
CA ASP A 478 -26.46 -6.08 -25.52
C ASP A 478 -26.47 -4.59 -25.20
N LYS A 479 -25.63 -3.86 -25.90
CA LYS A 479 -25.60 -2.39 -25.91
C LYS A 479 -26.12 -1.87 -27.25
N PRO A 480 -26.49 -0.57 -27.32
CA PRO A 480 -26.81 0.06 -28.62
C PRO A 480 -25.65 -0.12 -29.60
N THR A 481 -26.01 -0.38 -30.86
CA THR A 481 -25.04 -0.45 -31.95
C THR A 481 -24.32 0.87 -32.12
N ILE A 482 -23.02 0.80 -32.44
CA ILE A 482 -22.24 1.98 -32.86
C ILE A 482 -22.13 1.99 -34.38
N THR A 483 -22.04 3.19 -34.97
CA THR A 483 -21.88 3.35 -36.42
C THR A 483 -20.46 3.86 -36.68
N HIS A 484 -19.69 3.14 -37.49
CA HIS A 484 -18.36 3.55 -37.95
C HIS A 484 -18.31 3.40 -39.48
N GLU A 485 -18.02 4.50 -40.18
CA GLU A 485 -17.95 4.58 -41.65
C GLU A 485 -19.22 4.01 -42.35
N GLY A 486 -20.40 4.23 -41.76
CA GLY A 486 -21.67 3.73 -42.29
C GLY A 486 -22.01 2.27 -41.96
N ILE A 487 -21.12 1.57 -41.26
CA ILE A 487 -21.33 0.17 -40.84
C ILE A 487 -21.91 0.16 -39.43
N GLN A 488 -23.00 -0.57 -39.23
CA GLN A 488 -23.62 -0.81 -37.93
C GLN A 488 -22.88 -1.94 -37.20
N ILE A 489 -22.21 -1.61 -36.08
CA ILE A 489 -21.42 -2.57 -35.29
C ILE A 489 -22.18 -2.87 -34.00
N PRO A 490 -22.66 -4.13 -33.78
CA PRO A 490 -23.27 -4.52 -32.52
C PRO A 490 -22.23 -4.52 -31.40
N VAL A 491 -22.61 -4.00 -30.22
CA VAL A 491 -21.73 -3.93 -29.04
C VAL A 491 -22.38 -4.71 -27.91
N GLN A 492 -21.58 -5.49 -27.17
CA GLN A 492 -22.01 -6.19 -25.97
C GLN A 492 -21.17 -5.73 -24.78
N LEU A 493 -21.82 -5.49 -23.64
CA LEU A 493 -21.16 -5.36 -22.35
C LEU A 493 -20.87 -6.77 -21.84
N VAL A 494 -19.60 -7.09 -21.65
CA VAL A 494 -19.16 -8.37 -21.08
C VAL A 494 -18.77 -8.13 -19.63
N GLN A 495 -19.42 -8.83 -18.70
CA GLN A 495 -19.07 -8.84 -17.29
C GLN A 495 -18.49 -10.20 -16.91
N GLU A 496 -17.27 -10.20 -16.39
CA GLU A 496 -16.66 -11.42 -15.87
C GLU A 496 -17.32 -11.84 -14.55
N LYS A 497 -17.63 -13.11 -14.43
CA LYS A 497 -18.16 -13.75 -13.22
C LYS A 497 -17.12 -14.72 -12.65
N PRO A 498 -17.29 -15.18 -11.40
CA PRO A 498 -16.38 -16.14 -10.79
C PRO A 498 -16.12 -17.37 -11.65
N LEU A 499 -14.90 -17.87 -11.57
CA LEU A 499 -14.46 -19.07 -12.30
C LEU A 499 -15.37 -20.28 -12.02
N LYS A 500 -15.68 -21.03 -13.06
CA LYS A 500 -16.37 -22.32 -12.95
C LYS A 500 -15.35 -23.46 -12.90
N ASN A 501 -15.73 -24.55 -12.22
CA ASN A 501 -14.95 -25.78 -12.09
C ASN A 501 -13.57 -25.55 -11.45
N LEU A 502 -13.52 -24.65 -10.48
CA LEU A 502 -12.28 -24.37 -9.73
C LEU A 502 -11.89 -25.65 -8.97
N PRO A 503 -10.68 -26.22 -9.19
CA PRO A 503 -10.23 -27.40 -8.45
C PRO A 503 -9.84 -27.03 -7.01
N ASP A 504 -9.86 -28.02 -6.11
CA ASP A 504 -9.32 -27.86 -4.76
C ASP A 504 -7.81 -27.62 -4.82
N ILE A 505 -7.29 -26.88 -3.82
CA ILE A 505 -5.85 -26.70 -3.66
C ILE A 505 -5.28 -27.95 -3.01
N ILE A 506 -4.42 -28.66 -3.73
CA ILE A 506 -3.79 -29.89 -3.25
C ILE A 506 -2.26 -29.67 -3.20
N PRO A 507 -1.61 -29.83 -2.04
CA PRO A 507 -0.17 -29.69 -1.95
C PRO A 507 0.57 -30.60 -2.95
N GLY A 508 1.52 -30.03 -3.70
CA GLY A 508 2.29 -30.75 -4.71
C GLY A 508 1.61 -30.87 -6.08
N ILE A 509 0.39 -30.37 -6.26
CA ILE A 509 -0.30 -30.36 -7.55
C ILE A 509 -0.37 -28.92 -8.10
N GLY A 510 0.06 -28.73 -9.35
CA GLY A 510 -0.18 -27.54 -10.15
C GLY A 510 -1.20 -27.82 -11.26
N TYR A 511 -1.91 -26.80 -11.71
CA TYR A 511 -2.94 -26.93 -12.73
C TYR A 511 -2.60 -26.07 -13.94
N ILE A 512 -2.59 -26.67 -15.12
CA ILE A 512 -2.49 -25.94 -16.38
C ILE A 512 -3.89 -25.48 -16.77
N VAL A 513 -4.10 -24.19 -16.88
CA VAL A 513 -5.38 -23.55 -17.21
C VAL A 513 -5.19 -22.54 -18.35
N SER A 514 -6.26 -21.99 -18.91
CA SER A 514 -6.11 -20.90 -19.88
C SER A 514 -5.50 -19.65 -19.21
N ARG A 515 -4.79 -18.84 -19.99
CA ARG A 515 -4.21 -17.58 -19.50
C ARG A 515 -5.27 -16.67 -18.88
N ILE A 516 -6.47 -16.60 -19.48
CA ILE A 516 -7.60 -15.81 -18.96
C ILE A 516 -8.06 -16.35 -17.60
N SER A 517 -8.19 -17.68 -17.47
CA SER A 517 -8.55 -18.29 -16.17
C SER A 517 -7.49 -18.09 -15.11
N ALA A 518 -6.20 -18.15 -15.48
CA ALA A 518 -5.11 -17.85 -14.56
C ALA A 518 -5.11 -16.38 -14.14
N ALA A 519 -5.40 -15.45 -15.06
CA ALA A 519 -5.49 -14.01 -14.76
C ALA A 519 -6.68 -13.67 -13.85
N ALA A 520 -7.80 -14.37 -14.05
CA ALA A 520 -9.03 -14.19 -13.24
C ALA A 520 -8.97 -14.90 -11.88
N SER A 521 -7.82 -15.45 -11.49
CA SER A 521 -7.61 -16.19 -10.24
C SER A 521 -6.36 -15.74 -9.54
N ASP A 522 -6.44 -15.69 -8.22
CA ASP A 522 -5.30 -15.40 -7.35
C ASP A 522 -4.47 -16.67 -6.98
N ARG A 523 -4.58 -17.75 -7.71
CA ARG A 523 -3.98 -19.06 -7.34
C ARG A 523 -2.52 -19.17 -7.82
N ARG A 524 -1.62 -19.58 -6.95
CA ARG A 524 -0.21 -19.85 -7.24
C ARG A 524 0.03 -21.19 -7.94
N ASP A 525 -0.89 -22.12 -7.83
CA ASP A 525 -0.83 -23.43 -8.45
C ASP A 525 -1.37 -23.45 -9.88
N PHE A 526 -1.71 -22.26 -10.45
CA PHE A 526 -2.13 -22.10 -11.83
C PHE A 526 -0.96 -21.71 -12.74
N TYR A 527 -0.83 -22.49 -13.81
CA TYR A 527 0.12 -22.29 -14.90
C TYR A 527 -0.68 -22.12 -16.20
N PHE A 528 -0.13 -21.42 -17.17
CA PHE A 528 -0.78 -21.27 -18.47
C PHE A 528 0.22 -21.45 -19.61
N PRO A 529 -0.24 -21.97 -20.77
CA PRO A 529 0.57 -22.10 -21.98
C PRO A 529 1.15 -20.75 -22.44
N LEU A 530 2.47 -20.71 -22.75
CA LEU A 530 3.18 -19.50 -23.16
C LEU A 530 4.25 -19.83 -24.22
N GLY A 531 4.37 -18.95 -25.25
CA GLY A 531 5.26 -19.17 -26.40
C GLY A 531 4.67 -20.22 -27.34
N GLU A 532 3.78 -19.79 -28.25
CA GLU A 532 3.12 -20.71 -29.19
C GLU A 532 4.12 -21.20 -30.25
N VAL A 533 4.24 -22.51 -30.39
CA VAL A 533 4.94 -23.19 -31.50
C VAL A 533 3.92 -23.50 -32.57
N ARG A 534 4.19 -23.08 -33.80
CA ARG A 534 3.25 -23.22 -34.94
C ARG A 534 3.90 -24.02 -36.07
N ASP A 535 3.08 -24.73 -36.86
CA ASP A 535 3.49 -25.36 -38.09
C ASP A 535 3.61 -24.33 -39.25
N ASP A 536 4.08 -24.80 -40.40
CA ASP A 536 4.21 -23.98 -41.61
C ASP A 536 2.86 -23.42 -42.13
N GLN A 537 1.74 -23.96 -41.65
CA GLN A 537 0.40 -23.52 -42.00
C GLN A 537 -0.18 -22.55 -40.96
N GLY A 538 0.58 -22.25 -39.86
CA GLY A 538 0.19 -21.36 -38.79
C GLY A 538 -0.68 -22.02 -37.70
N ASN A 539 -0.90 -23.34 -37.72
CA ASN A 539 -1.62 -24.04 -36.66
C ASN A 539 -0.74 -24.18 -35.43
N ILE A 540 -1.33 -24.05 -34.25
CA ILE A 540 -0.62 -24.19 -32.98
C ILE A 540 -0.33 -25.68 -32.74
N LEU A 541 0.93 -26.07 -32.70
CA LEU A 541 1.40 -27.41 -32.36
C LEU A 541 1.52 -27.60 -30.85
N GLY A 542 1.96 -26.56 -30.15
CA GLY A 542 2.20 -26.58 -28.71
C GLY A 542 2.75 -25.27 -28.20
N VAL A 543 3.54 -25.31 -27.12
CA VAL A 543 4.12 -24.16 -26.45
C VAL A 543 5.58 -24.41 -26.07
N GLU A 544 6.38 -23.36 -25.98
CA GLU A 544 7.78 -23.43 -25.53
C GLU A 544 7.91 -23.54 -24.02
N ARG A 545 6.94 -23.01 -23.28
CA ARG A 545 7.01 -22.89 -21.81
C ARG A 545 5.63 -22.75 -21.18
N LEU A 546 5.58 -22.90 -19.87
CA LEU A 546 4.43 -22.50 -19.07
C LEU A 546 4.71 -21.17 -18.40
N GLY A 547 3.75 -20.26 -18.44
CA GLY A 547 3.75 -19.00 -17.71
C GLY A 547 3.02 -19.13 -16.37
N GLN A 548 3.35 -18.24 -15.46
CA GLN A 548 2.67 -18.06 -14.18
C GLN A 548 2.60 -16.57 -13.88
N PHE A 549 1.48 -16.09 -13.35
CA PHE A 549 1.41 -14.69 -12.94
C PHE A 549 2.24 -14.45 -11.67
N PRO A 550 2.81 -13.25 -11.53
CA PRO A 550 3.64 -12.92 -10.37
C PRO A 550 2.85 -13.00 -9.07
N GLU A 551 3.53 -13.29 -8.00
CA GLU A 551 2.98 -13.39 -6.66
C GLU A 551 2.55 -12.04 -6.09
N ARG A 552 3.33 -11.01 -6.40
CA ARG A 552 3.09 -9.63 -5.97
C ARG A 552 2.40 -8.81 -7.06
N THR A 553 1.73 -7.75 -6.65
CA THR A 553 1.24 -6.74 -7.60
C THR A 553 2.41 -6.13 -8.37
N LEU A 554 2.17 -5.74 -9.61
CA LEU A 554 3.21 -5.16 -10.47
C LEU A 554 3.83 -3.90 -9.83
N ASP A 555 3.00 -3.05 -9.23
CA ASP A 555 3.47 -1.83 -8.56
C ASP A 555 4.32 -2.14 -7.32
N SER A 556 3.98 -3.16 -6.54
CA SER A 556 4.79 -3.60 -5.39
C SER A 556 6.14 -4.14 -5.85
N GLN A 557 6.16 -4.95 -6.89
CA GLN A 557 7.40 -5.48 -7.42
C GLN A 557 8.30 -4.36 -7.98
N ARG A 558 7.72 -3.43 -8.73
CA ARG A 558 8.46 -2.26 -9.27
C ARG A 558 9.06 -1.39 -8.17
N LEU A 559 8.31 -1.13 -7.10
CA LEU A 559 8.84 -0.37 -5.97
C LEU A 559 10.00 -1.10 -5.29
N ILE A 560 9.88 -2.41 -5.08
CA ILE A 560 10.93 -3.24 -4.49
C ILE A 560 12.17 -3.24 -5.38
N ASP A 561 12.00 -3.44 -6.68
CA ASP A 561 13.08 -3.45 -7.66
C ASP A 561 13.80 -2.09 -7.70
N LEU A 562 13.05 -1.00 -7.69
CA LEU A 562 13.60 0.36 -7.63
C LEU A 562 14.45 0.56 -6.37
N MET A 563 13.95 0.16 -5.21
CA MET A 563 14.64 0.37 -3.93
C MET A 563 15.87 -0.51 -3.73
N HIS A 564 15.92 -1.67 -4.39
CA HIS A 564 17.05 -2.61 -4.30
C HIS A 564 18.02 -2.53 -5.48
N GLY A 565 17.72 -1.72 -6.51
CA GLY A 565 18.52 -1.61 -7.72
C GLY A 565 18.49 -2.88 -8.59
N THR A 566 17.41 -3.66 -8.50
CA THR A 566 17.25 -4.90 -9.26
C THR A 566 16.27 -4.66 -10.41
N ASN A 567 16.71 -4.87 -11.65
CA ASN A 567 15.88 -4.99 -12.89
C ASN A 567 14.67 -4.02 -13.06
N PHE A 568 14.77 -2.80 -12.52
CA PHE A 568 13.74 -1.79 -12.79
C PHE A 568 13.79 -1.43 -14.29
N GLN A 569 12.86 -1.99 -15.05
CA GLN A 569 12.66 -1.62 -16.45
C GLN A 569 11.42 -0.72 -16.55
N PRO A 570 11.53 0.56 -16.94
CA PRO A 570 10.37 1.36 -17.26
C PRO A 570 9.63 0.70 -18.44
N THR A 571 8.33 0.54 -18.33
CA THR A 571 7.51 0.11 -19.46
C THR A 571 7.53 1.20 -20.51
N THR A 572 7.99 0.88 -21.69
CA THR A 572 7.68 1.62 -22.90
C THR A 572 6.22 1.30 -23.26
N GLU A 573 5.26 2.12 -22.82
CA GLU A 573 3.93 2.19 -23.43
C GLU A 573 3.91 3.25 -24.53
#